data_0d1b0f3c6d7a805c51fc3c9782c4080b
#
_entry.id   0d1b0f3c6d7a805c51fc3c9782c4080b
#
_cell.length_a   1.000
_cell.length_b   1.000
_cell.length_c   1.000
_cell.angle_alpha   90.00
_cell.angle_beta   90.00
_cell.angle_gamma   90.00
#
_symmetry.space_group_name_H-M   'P 1'
#
loop_
_entity.id
_entity.type
_entity.pdbx_description
1 polymer ?
#
loop_
_entity_poly.entity_id
_entity_poly.type
_entity_poly.pdbx_seq_one_letter_code
_entity_poly.pdbx_strand_id
1 'polypeptide(L)'
;QILRCAAMVQLLCGNIGVAGGGMNALRGHSNIQGLTDLGLLSASLPGYLTLPNEKEQDYAGYIAARTQKPLRANQMSYWQNYPKFHVSLMKSFFGANATAENNWCYDYLPKLDKQYDMLQIFQLMNEGKVNGYIAQGFNPIAALSNSGRMRDGLAKLKFLVIMDPLATETSEFWKNYGEYNDIDTASVQTRCSACPRPALPR
;
A
#
# COMPACT_ATOMS: atom_id res chain seq x y z
N GLN A 1 13.93 -4.49 11.91
CA GLN A 1 14.84 -5.27 12.76
C GLN A 1 14.18 -5.70 14.07
N ILE A 2 13.54 -4.80 14.82
CA ILE A 2 12.89 -5.09 16.12
C ILE A 2 11.89 -6.25 16.01
N LEU A 3 11.01 -6.24 15.00
CA LEU A 3 10.03 -7.30 14.79
C LEU A 3 10.69 -8.67 14.50
N ARG A 4 11.81 -8.67 13.78
CA ARG A 4 12.58 -9.90 13.56
C ARG A 4 13.22 -10.41 14.84
N CYS A 5 13.75 -9.53 15.68
CA CYS A 5 14.28 -9.93 16.99
C CYS A 5 13.20 -10.55 17.87
N ALA A 6 11.98 -9.97 17.91
CA ALA A 6 10.87 -10.56 18.65
C ALA A 6 10.51 -11.97 18.13
N ALA A 7 10.49 -12.17 16.80
CA ALA A 7 10.27 -13.48 16.21
C ALA A 7 11.37 -14.48 16.57
N MET A 8 12.63 -14.05 16.56
CA MET A 8 13.77 -14.88 16.93
C MET A 8 13.70 -15.32 18.39
N VAL A 9 13.30 -14.42 19.30
CA VAL A 9 13.09 -14.77 20.72
C VAL A 9 12.02 -15.87 20.85
N GLN A 10 10.89 -15.74 20.15
CA GLN A 10 9.84 -16.76 20.18
C GLN A 10 10.33 -18.12 19.65
N LEU A 11 11.16 -18.11 18.60
CA LEU A 11 11.77 -19.32 18.06
C LEU A 11 12.76 -19.96 19.07
N LEU A 12 13.62 -19.16 19.69
CA LEU A 12 14.60 -19.63 20.68
C LEU A 12 13.92 -20.18 21.94
N CYS A 13 12.79 -19.62 22.34
CA CYS A 13 12.00 -20.10 23.47
C CYS A 13 11.11 -21.30 23.11
N GLY A 14 11.14 -21.80 21.88
CA GLY A 14 10.30 -22.92 21.45
C GLY A 14 8.80 -22.64 21.42
N ASN A 15 8.41 -21.37 21.37
CA ASN A 15 7.00 -20.96 21.42
C ASN A 15 6.29 -21.03 20.08
N ILE A 16 6.99 -21.25 18.96
CA ILE A 16 6.37 -21.32 17.63
C ILE A 16 5.82 -22.73 17.39
N GLY A 17 4.55 -22.82 17.00
CA GLY A 17 3.87 -24.10 16.77
C GLY A 17 3.33 -24.78 18.02
N VAL A 18 3.33 -24.10 19.15
CA VAL A 18 2.78 -24.57 20.43
C VAL A 18 1.46 -23.85 20.71
N ALA A 19 0.48 -24.56 21.27
CA ALA A 19 -0.80 -23.95 21.65
C ALA A 19 -0.59 -22.80 22.66
N GLY A 20 -1.12 -21.63 22.34
CA GLY A 20 -0.93 -20.39 23.12
C GLY A 20 0.38 -19.67 22.87
N GLY A 21 1.30 -20.24 22.06
CA GLY A 21 2.56 -19.62 21.69
C GLY A 21 2.53 -18.89 20.34
N GLY A 22 3.61 -18.26 19.97
CA GLY A 22 3.79 -17.59 18.69
C GLY A 22 3.81 -16.07 18.76
N MET A 23 3.63 -15.44 17.61
CA MET A 23 3.53 -13.99 17.47
C MET A 23 2.18 -13.59 16.90
N ASN A 24 1.53 -12.64 17.54
CA ASN A 24 0.30 -12.05 17.05
C ASN A 24 0.48 -10.54 16.84
N ALA A 25 0.30 -10.09 15.60
CA ALA A 25 0.35 -8.68 15.27
C ALA A 25 -0.96 -7.98 15.64
N LEU A 26 -0.92 -7.07 16.60
CA LEU A 26 -2.04 -6.17 16.91
C LEU A 26 -2.06 -5.06 15.85
N ARG A 27 -2.92 -5.20 14.85
CA ARG A 27 -3.03 -4.24 13.75
C ARG A 27 -3.55 -2.89 14.25
N GLY A 28 -3.10 -1.78 13.64
CA GLY A 28 -3.52 -0.44 14.04
C GLY A 28 -4.86 -0.03 13.45
N HIS A 29 -4.99 -0.09 12.13
CA HIS A 29 -6.21 0.32 11.44
C HIS A 29 -7.28 -0.76 11.48
N SER A 30 -8.56 -0.33 11.57
CA SER A 30 -9.72 -1.21 11.43
C SER A 30 -9.68 -1.90 10.07
N ASN A 31 -9.88 -3.21 10.07
CA ASN A 31 -9.95 -4.02 8.85
C ASN A 31 -8.76 -3.87 7.88
N ILE A 32 -7.55 -3.60 8.39
CA ILE A 32 -6.36 -3.50 7.52
C ILE A 32 -6.10 -4.80 6.74
N GLN A 33 -6.46 -5.94 7.29
CA GLN A 33 -6.33 -7.22 6.60
C GLN A 33 -7.27 -7.31 5.41
N GLY A 34 -8.53 -6.89 5.55
CA GLY A 34 -9.47 -6.82 4.43
C GLY A 34 -9.02 -5.86 3.34
N LEU A 35 -8.43 -4.73 3.70
CA LEU A 35 -7.81 -3.81 2.73
C LEU A 35 -6.65 -4.47 1.99
N THR A 36 -5.83 -5.27 2.67
CA THR A 36 -4.74 -6.02 2.06
C THR A 36 -5.26 -7.10 1.11
N ASP A 37 -6.35 -7.79 1.48
CA ASP A 37 -7.03 -8.78 0.62
C ASP A 37 -7.52 -8.15 -0.69
N LEU A 38 -7.96 -6.91 -0.64
CA LEU A 38 -8.39 -6.12 -1.80
C LEU A 38 -7.23 -5.54 -2.62
N GLY A 39 -6.00 -5.72 -2.19
CA GLY A 39 -4.82 -5.25 -2.91
C GLY A 39 -4.57 -3.74 -2.81
N LEU A 40 -4.95 -3.10 -1.70
CA LEU A 40 -4.74 -1.65 -1.49
C LEU A 40 -3.32 -1.28 -1.05
N LEU A 41 -2.35 -2.17 -1.25
CA LEU A 41 -0.92 -1.85 -1.14
C LEU A 41 -0.35 -1.56 -2.53
N SER A 42 0.66 -0.70 -2.59
CA SER A 42 1.19 -0.14 -3.84
C SER A 42 1.65 -1.16 -4.89
N ALA A 43 2.05 -2.36 -4.47
CA ALA A 43 2.52 -3.42 -5.36
C ALA A 43 1.59 -4.64 -5.39
N SER A 44 0.40 -4.54 -4.81
CA SER A 44 -0.51 -5.67 -4.63
C SER A 44 -1.72 -5.58 -5.54
N LEU A 45 -2.17 -6.75 -5.97
CA LEU A 45 -3.46 -7.00 -6.60
C LEU A 45 -4.37 -7.73 -5.60
N PRO A 46 -5.69 -7.74 -5.80
CA PRO A 46 -6.60 -8.53 -4.97
C PRO A 46 -6.15 -9.99 -4.82
N GLY A 47 -6.39 -10.57 -3.65
CA GLY A 47 -6.03 -11.94 -3.35
C GLY A 47 -4.53 -12.20 -3.19
N TYR A 48 -3.76 -11.19 -2.78
CA TYR A 48 -2.30 -11.27 -2.58
C TYR A 48 -1.50 -11.54 -3.85
N LEU A 49 -2.09 -11.36 -5.01
CA LEU A 49 -1.35 -11.32 -6.26
C LEU A 49 -0.49 -10.05 -6.32
N THR A 50 0.58 -10.08 -7.06
CA THR A 50 1.52 -8.96 -7.16
C THR A 50 1.47 -8.31 -8.53
N LEU A 51 1.59 -6.99 -8.58
CA LEU A 51 1.84 -6.30 -9.84
C LEU A 51 3.18 -6.75 -10.43
N PRO A 52 3.28 -6.89 -11.76
CA PRO A 52 4.56 -7.13 -12.40
C PRO A 52 5.50 -5.93 -12.23
N ASN A 53 6.79 -6.18 -12.29
CA ASN A 53 7.80 -5.15 -12.39
C ASN A 53 8.19 -4.87 -13.84
N GLU A 54 8.93 -3.80 -14.09
CA GLU A 54 9.33 -3.36 -15.44
C GLU A 54 10.16 -4.39 -16.21
N LYS A 55 10.79 -5.35 -15.53
CA LYS A 55 11.58 -6.43 -16.15
C LYS A 55 10.72 -7.62 -16.56
N GLU A 56 9.50 -7.68 -16.06
CA GLU A 56 8.55 -8.78 -16.32
C GLU A 56 7.59 -8.39 -17.46
N GLN A 57 8.15 -8.18 -18.65
CA GLN A 57 7.38 -7.82 -19.84
C GLN A 57 6.63 -9.02 -20.43
N ASP A 58 7.09 -10.23 -20.14
CA ASP A 58 6.51 -11.48 -20.62
C ASP A 58 5.65 -12.15 -19.55
N TYR A 59 4.41 -12.52 -19.93
CA TYR A 59 3.47 -13.20 -19.05
C TYR A 59 3.97 -14.55 -18.55
N ALA A 60 4.60 -15.35 -19.43
CA ALA A 60 5.09 -16.67 -19.05
C ALA A 60 6.20 -16.56 -18.00
N GLY A 61 7.10 -15.61 -18.15
CA GLY A 61 8.15 -15.30 -17.16
C GLY A 61 7.57 -14.82 -15.83
N TYR A 62 6.59 -13.93 -15.87
CA TYR A 62 5.90 -13.45 -14.67
C TYR A 62 5.24 -14.60 -13.88
N ILE A 63 4.55 -15.49 -14.56
CA ILE A 63 3.88 -16.65 -13.93
C ILE A 63 4.92 -17.67 -13.43
N ALA A 64 5.96 -17.96 -14.21
CA ALA A 64 7.01 -18.91 -13.82
C ALA A 64 7.75 -18.47 -12.55
N ALA A 65 8.05 -17.19 -12.41
CA ALA A 65 8.72 -16.64 -11.23
C ALA A 65 7.90 -16.80 -9.93
N ARG A 66 6.60 -16.92 -10.03
CA ARG A 66 5.66 -17.00 -8.89
C ARG A 66 5.05 -18.36 -8.67
N THR A 67 5.19 -19.27 -9.62
CA THR A 67 4.64 -20.62 -9.51
C THR A 67 5.66 -21.55 -8.88
N GLN A 68 5.32 -22.14 -7.74
CA GLN A 68 6.19 -23.07 -7.03
C GLN A 68 5.54 -24.46 -6.97
N LYS A 69 6.35 -25.48 -7.18
CA LYS A 69 5.90 -26.86 -6.97
C LYS A 69 5.91 -27.16 -5.47
N PRO A 70 4.87 -27.84 -4.96
CA PRO A 70 4.85 -28.25 -3.57
C PRO A 70 5.95 -29.30 -3.29
N LEU A 71 6.48 -29.29 -2.07
CA LEU A 71 7.50 -30.26 -1.66
C LEU A 71 6.94 -31.70 -1.51
N ARG A 72 5.65 -31.81 -1.29
CA ARG A 72 4.94 -33.11 -1.11
C ARG A 72 3.72 -33.15 -2.03
N ALA A 73 3.40 -34.31 -2.58
CA ALA A 73 2.34 -34.49 -3.57
C ALA A 73 0.96 -33.95 -3.13
N ASN A 74 0.62 -34.08 -1.85
CA ASN A 74 -0.69 -33.68 -1.32
C ASN A 74 -0.65 -32.32 -0.58
N GLN A 75 0.41 -31.56 -0.73
CA GLN A 75 0.54 -30.27 -0.07
C GLN A 75 -0.26 -29.22 -0.83
N MET A 76 -1.17 -28.52 -0.14
CA MET A 76 -1.81 -27.32 -0.67
C MET A 76 -0.82 -26.16 -0.64
N SER A 77 -0.75 -25.41 -1.74
CA SER A 77 0.09 -24.24 -1.86
C SER A 77 -0.60 -23.14 -2.66
N TYR A 78 -0.63 -21.93 -2.09
CA TYR A 78 -1.04 -20.72 -2.81
C TYR A 78 -0.21 -20.54 -4.09
N TRP A 79 1.11 -20.69 -3.99
CA TRP A 79 2.04 -20.49 -5.11
C TRP A 79 1.89 -21.51 -6.23
N GLN A 80 1.47 -22.74 -5.93
CA GLN A 80 1.15 -23.74 -6.94
C GLN A 80 -0.07 -23.33 -7.78
N ASN A 81 -1.04 -22.68 -7.15
CA ASN A 81 -2.28 -22.23 -7.77
C ASN A 81 -2.23 -20.79 -8.29
N TYR A 82 -1.09 -20.13 -8.17
CA TYR A 82 -0.92 -18.73 -8.58
C TYR A 82 -1.40 -18.45 -10.01
N PRO A 83 -1.11 -19.30 -11.02
CA PRO A 83 -1.63 -19.10 -12.38
C PRO A 83 -3.16 -19.07 -12.45
N LYS A 84 -3.82 -19.96 -11.71
CA LYS A 84 -5.29 -20.02 -11.66
C LYS A 84 -5.89 -18.78 -11.03
N PHE A 85 -5.30 -18.31 -9.94
CA PHE A 85 -5.74 -17.09 -9.25
C PHE A 85 -5.56 -15.87 -10.14
N HIS A 86 -4.44 -15.77 -10.83
CA HIS A 86 -4.18 -14.68 -11.76
C HIS A 86 -5.21 -14.66 -12.90
N VAL A 87 -5.46 -15.79 -13.56
CA VAL A 87 -6.47 -15.88 -14.62
C VAL A 87 -7.85 -15.51 -14.10
N SER A 88 -8.23 -15.98 -12.90
CA SER A 88 -9.50 -15.63 -12.27
C SER A 88 -9.64 -14.13 -12.05
N LEU A 89 -8.58 -13.49 -11.54
CA LEU A 89 -8.57 -12.04 -11.33
C LEU A 89 -8.69 -11.28 -12.66
N MET A 90 -7.91 -11.66 -13.67
CA MET A 90 -7.93 -11.00 -14.97
C MET A 90 -9.29 -11.12 -15.65
N LYS A 91 -9.95 -12.27 -15.52
CA LYS A 91 -11.33 -12.45 -15.97
C LYS A 91 -12.33 -11.58 -15.18
N SER A 92 -12.09 -11.38 -13.89
CA SER A 92 -12.92 -10.46 -13.10
C SER A 92 -12.77 -8.99 -13.54
N PHE A 93 -11.58 -8.58 -13.97
CA PHE A 93 -11.31 -7.23 -14.43
C PHE A 93 -11.80 -6.97 -15.87
N PHE A 94 -11.54 -7.92 -16.77
CA PHE A 94 -11.70 -7.73 -18.21
C PHE A 94 -12.82 -8.60 -18.83
N GLY A 95 -13.47 -9.43 -18.02
CA GLY A 95 -14.59 -10.28 -18.49
C GLY A 95 -14.19 -11.20 -19.62
N ALA A 96 -15.02 -11.22 -20.66
CA ALA A 96 -14.81 -12.05 -21.86
C ALA A 96 -13.57 -11.63 -22.69
N ASN A 97 -13.05 -10.42 -22.48
CA ASN A 97 -11.86 -9.96 -23.21
C ASN A 97 -10.56 -10.61 -22.71
N ALA A 98 -10.54 -11.17 -21.49
CA ALA A 98 -9.38 -11.90 -20.98
C ALA A 98 -9.39 -13.33 -21.54
N THR A 99 -8.57 -13.57 -22.55
CA THR A 99 -8.44 -14.87 -23.24
C THR A 99 -7.00 -15.39 -23.18
N ALA A 100 -6.82 -16.67 -23.46
CA ALA A 100 -5.47 -17.26 -23.48
C ALA A 100 -4.59 -16.67 -24.58
N GLU A 101 -5.17 -16.28 -25.71
CA GLU A 101 -4.48 -15.73 -26.88
C GLU A 101 -3.87 -14.35 -26.58
N ASN A 102 -4.45 -13.60 -25.66
CA ASN A 102 -3.93 -12.28 -25.25
C ASN A 102 -3.30 -12.29 -23.83
N ASN A 103 -2.82 -13.46 -23.41
CA ASN A 103 -2.21 -13.62 -22.08
C ASN A 103 -3.07 -13.10 -20.93
N TRP A 104 -4.41 -13.29 -21.06
CA TRP A 104 -5.40 -12.85 -20.08
C TRP A 104 -5.38 -11.35 -19.81
N CYS A 105 -5.08 -10.54 -20.83
CA CYS A 105 -4.93 -9.09 -20.73
C CYS A 105 -3.75 -8.64 -19.83
N TYR A 106 -2.73 -9.45 -19.64
CA TYR A 106 -1.55 -9.16 -18.82
C TYR A 106 -0.87 -7.83 -19.19
N ASP A 107 -0.84 -7.49 -20.47
CA ASP A 107 -0.16 -6.28 -20.96
C ASP A 107 -0.82 -4.99 -20.50
N TYR A 108 -2.07 -5.03 -20.06
CA TYR A 108 -2.78 -3.89 -19.47
C TYR A 108 -2.46 -3.68 -17.98
N LEU A 109 -1.78 -4.60 -17.32
CA LEU A 109 -1.33 -4.37 -15.95
C LEU A 109 -0.17 -3.36 -15.93
N PRO A 110 -0.19 -2.39 -15.00
CA PRO A 110 0.94 -1.51 -14.82
C PRO A 110 2.17 -2.33 -14.37
N LYS A 111 3.34 -1.96 -14.90
CA LYS A 111 4.61 -2.58 -14.56
C LYS A 111 5.43 -1.58 -13.75
N LEU A 112 5.73 -1.93 -12.50
CA LEU A 112 6.39 -1.04 -11.55
C LEU A 112 7.91 -1.07 -11.73
N ASP A 113 8.54 0.08 -11.74
CA ASP A 113 10.01 0.20 -11.68
C ASP A 113 10.54 -0.30 -10.32
N LYS A 114 9.81 0.00 -9.24
CA LYS A 114 10.10 -0.45 -7.87
C LYS A 114 8.87 -0.34 -6.98
N GLN A 115 8.96 -0.91 -5.80
CA GLN A 115 7.98 -0.64 -4.74
C GLN A 115 8.33 0.69 -4.05
N TYR A 116 7.32 1.52 -3.85
CA TYR A 116 7.44 2.80 -3.17
C TYR A 116 6.88 2.69 -1.76
N ASP A 117 7.70 2.99 -0.76
CA ASP A 117 7.23 3.20 0.60
C ASP A 117 6.74 4.65 0.80
N MET A 118 6.11 4.91 1.94
CA MET A 118 5.54 6.24 2.23
C MET A 118 6.61 7.35 2.22
N LEU A 119 7.81 7.07 2.72
CA LEU A 119 8.88 8.08 2.76
C LEU A 119 9.37 8.41 1.35
N GLN A 120 9.45 7.41 0.48
CA GLN A 120 9.78 7.61 -0.94
C GLN A 120 8.70 8.39 -1.69
N ILE A 121 7.42 8.13 -1.40
CA ILE A 121 6.31 8.91 -2.00
C ILE A 121 6.41 10.38 -1.61
N PHE A 122 6.66 10.70 -0.34
CA PHE A 122 6.85 12.10 0.08
C PHE A 122 8.14 12.71 -0.48
N GLN A 123 9.18 11.90 -0.72
CA GLN A 123 10.35 12.35 -1.46
C GLN A 123 9.97 12.80 -2.88
N LEU A 124 9.18 11.99 -3.58
CA LEU A 124 8.70 12.32 -4.92
C LEU A 124 7.78 13.54 -4.94
N MET A 125 6.98 13.75 -3.89
CA MET A 125 6.20 14.98 -3.72
C MET A 125 7.11 16.21 -3.62
N ASN A 126 8.17 16.13 -2.83
CA ASN A 126 9.17 17.19 -2.70
C ASN A 126 9.90 17.49 -4.02
N GLU A 127 10.08 16.47 -4.84
CA GLU A 127 10.68 16.59 -6.19
C GLU A 127 9.68 17.08 -7.25
N GLY A 128 8.42 17.33 -6.87
CA GLY A 128 7.36 17.77 -7.81
C GLY A 128 6.90 16.69 -8.78
N LYS A 129 7.18 15.41 -8.49
CA LYS A 129 6.83 14.27 -9.34
C LYS A 129 5.43 13.69 -9.04
N VAL A 130 4.76 14.15 -8.00
CA VAL A 130 3.42 13.74 -7.61
C VAL A 130 2.47 14.91 -7.79
N ASN A 131 1.40 14.72 -8.55
CA ASN A 131 0.44 15.79 -8.84
C ASN A 131 -0.63 15.94 -7.76
N GLY A 132 -1.04 14.86 -7.11
CA GLY A 132 -2.13 14.90 -6.14
C GLY A 132 -2.04 13.78 -5.11
N TYR A 133 -2.71 14.01 -3.97
CA TYR A 133 -2.77 13.04 -2.90
C TYR A 133 -4.18 12.99 -2.31
N ILE A 134 -4.65 11.78 -2.03
CA ILE A 134 -5.90 11.53 -1.33
C ILE A 134 -5.56 10.87 0.00
N ALA A 135 -5.72 11.61 1.10
CA ALA A 135 -5.50 11.11 2.45
C ALA A 135 -6.85 10.66 3.03
N GLN A 136 -6.99 9.37 3.25
CA GLN A 136 -8.22 8.79 3.80
C GLN A 136 -7.95 8.13 5.16
N GLY A 137 -8.39 8.78 6.24
CA GLY A 137 -8.24 8.26 7.60
C GLY A 137 -6.79 8.07 8.04
N PHE A 138 -5.88 8.88 7.50
CA PHE A 138 -4.46 8.84 7.81
C PHE A 138 -3.88 10.24 7.89
N ASN A 139 -3.12 10.50 8.95
CA ASN A 139 -2.45 11.79 9.20
C ASN A 139 -0.92 11.64 9.06
N PRO A 140 -0.37 11.72 7.84
CA PRO A 140 1.05 11.47 7.60
C PRO A 140 1.97 12.46 8.32
N ILE A 141 1.57 13.71 8.51
CA ILE A 141 2.40 14.70 9.19
C ILE A 141 2.69 14.31 10.64
N ALA A 142 1.69 13.79 11.36
CA ALA A 142 1.87 13.34 12.73
C ALA A 142 2.43 11.91 12.84
N ALA A 143 2.10 11.04 11.87
CA ALA A 143 2.42 9.62 11.96
C ALA A 143 3.81 9.25 11.41
N LEU A 144 4.35 10.05 10.48
CA LEU A 144 5.63 9.76 9.81
C LEU A 144 6.77 10.62 10.34
N SER A 145 7.98 10.14 10.14
CA SER A 145 9.19 10.87 10.50
C SER A 145 9.38 12.11 9.62
N ASN A 146 9.92 13.18 10.20
CA ASN A 146 10.25 14.43 9.51
C ASN A 146 9.01 15.18 8.98
N SER A 147 8.21 15.70 9.91
CA SER A 147 6.98 16.46 9.62
C SER A 147 7.20 17.66 8.69
N GLY A 148 8.35 18.36 8.80
CA GLY A 148 8.72 19.46 7.91
C GLY A 148 8.76 19.02 6.45
N ARG A 149 9.48 17.94 6.17
CA ARG A 149 9.56 17.38 4.81
C ARG A 149 8.19 16.93 4.27
N MET A 150 7.32 16.42 5.15
CA MET A 150 5.96 16.06 4.76
C MET A 150 5.16 17.30 4.34
N ARG A 151 5.22 18.38 5.11
CA ARG A 151 4.59 19.66 4.79
C ARG A 151 5.08 20.23 3.47
N ASP A 152 6.41 20.27 3.27
CA ASP A 152 7.02 20.77 2.03
C ASP A 152 6.54 19.99 0.80
N GLY A 153 6.42 18.66 0.92
CA GLY A 153 5.91 17.81 -0.14
C GLY A 153 4.44 18.10 -0.44
N LEU A 154 3.61 18.20 0.59
CA LEU A 154 2.20 18.53 0.44
C LEU A 154 1.99 19.91 -0.19
N ALA A 155 2.84 20.89 0.13
CA ALA A 155 2.74 22.25 -0.40
C ALA A 155 2.99 22.36 -1.92
N LYS A 156 3.61 21.36 -2.54
CA LYS A 156 3.93 21.33 -3.98
C LYS A 156 2.91 20.58 -4.84
N LEU A 157 1.93 19.94 -4.23
CA LEU A 157 0.89 19.21 -4.96
C LEU A 157 -0.02 20.17 -5.73
N LYS A 158 -0.62 19.68 -6.80
CA LYS A 158 -1.70 20.43 -7.49
C LYS A 158 -3.01 20.35 -6.71
N PHE A 159 -3.27 19.20 -6.05
CA PHE A 159 -4.44 19.04 -5.19
C PHE A 159 -4.17 18.05 -4.04
N LEU A 160 -4.87 18.28 -2.94
CA LEU A 160 -4.92 17.40 -1.77
C LEU A 160 -6.37 17.21 -1.38
N VAL A 161 -6.82 15.96 -1.31
CA VAL A 161 -8.14 15.59 -0.81
C VAL A 161 -7.99 14.86 0.50
N ILE A 162 -8.70 15.31 1.53
CA ILE A 162 -8.64 14.72 2.86
C ILE A 162 -10.03 14.23 3.25
N MET A 163 -10.12 12.97 3.59
CA MET A 163 -11.33 12.33 4.12
C MET A 163 -11.06 11.86 5.55
N ASP A 164 -11.33 12.73 6.50
CA ASP A 164 -11.10 12.49 7.92
C ASP A 164 -12.26 13.07 8.73
N PRO A 165 -12.71 12.45 9.83
CA PRO A 165 -13.77 12.97 10.69
C PRO A 165 -13.34 14.20 11.50
N LEU A 166 -12.04 14.42 11.66
CA LEU A 166 -11.48 15.51 12.46
C LEU A 166 -10.49 16.34 11.64
N ALA A 167 -10.33 17.60 12.04
CA ALA A 167 -9.21 18.41 11.58
C ALA A 167 -7.90 17.85 12.17
N THR A 168 -6.93 17.60 11.29
CA THR A 168 -5.64 17.03 11.64
C THR A 168 -4.51 17.92 11.11
N GLU A 169 -3.28 17.67 11.54
CA GLU A 169 -2.11 18.40 11.05
C GLU A 169 -1.98 18.32 9.52
N THR A 170 -2.39 17.19 8.92
CA THR A 170 -2.39 17.05 7.47
C THR A 170 -3.48 17.88 6.80
N SER A 171 -4.67 17.99 7.41
CA SER A 171 -5.76 18.80 6.85
C SER A 171 -5.54 20.31 7.00
N GLU A 172 -4.71 20.70 7.95
CA GLU A 172 -4.41 22.09 8.28
C GLU A 172 -2.94 22.47 8.05
N PHE A 173 -2.17 21.65 7.32
CA PHE A 173 -0.74 21.82 7.12
C PHE A 173 -0.34 23.21 6.57
N TRP A 174 -1.25 23.85 5.86
CA TRP A 174 -1.09 25.16 5.24
C TRP A 174 -1.24 26.33 6.20
N LYS A 175 -1.74 26.07 7.42
CA LYS A 175 -1.86 27.09 8.47
C LYS A 175 -0.55 27.23 9.23
N ASN A 176 -0.12 28.46 9.41
CA ASN A 176 1.03 28.75 10.27
C ASN A 176 0.61 28.70 11.75
N TYR A 177 1.25 27.85 12.53
CA TYR A 177 1.08 27.70 13.97
C TYR A 177 2.36 28.01 14.76
N GLY A 178 3.26 28.85 14.21
CA GLY A 178 4.53 29.20 14.82
C GLY A 178 5.47 28.02 14.92
N GLU A 179 6.03 27.76 16.09
CA GLU A 179 7.02 26.69 16.30
C GLU A 179 6.54 25.29 15.88
N TYR A 180 5.24 25.03 15.94
CA TYR A 180 4.66 23.72 15.55
C TYR A 180 4.53 23.56 14.04
N ASN A 181 4.33 24.64 13.34
CA ASN A 181 4.23 24.70 11.89
C ASN A 181 4.50 26.12 11.40
N ASP A 182 5.71 26.38 10.99
CA ASP A 182 6.22 27.67 10.53
C ASP A 182 6.08 27.88 9.01
N ILE A 183 5.21 27.11 8.36
CA ILE A 183 5.01 27.18 6.91
C ILE A 183 4.64 28.59 6.47
N ASP A 184 5.25 29.05 5.39
CA ASP A 184 4.79 30.23 4.69
C ASP A 184 3.54 29.90 3.89
N THR A 185 2.38 30.30 4.39
CA THR A 185 1.07 30.05 3.77
C THR A 185 1.01 30.56 2.32
N ALA A 186 1.71 31.65 2.01
CA ALA A 186 1.74 32.22 0.66
C ALA A 186 2.51 31.33 -0.34
N SER A 187 3.42 30.48 0.14
CA SER A 187 4.18 29.56 -0.70
C SER A 187 3.42 28.28 -1.07
N VAL A 188 2.28 28.00 -0.43
CA VAL A 188 1.49 26.77 -0.67
C VAL A 188 0.77 26.85 -2.00
N GLN A 189 1.13 25.96 -2.92
CA GLN A 189 0.53 25.88 -4.26
C GLN A 189 -0.70 24.96 -4.32
N THR A 190 -0.88 24.12 -3.33
CA THR A 190 -1.85 23.03 -3.28
C THR A 190 -3.27 23.53 -3.07
N ARG A 191 -4.21 23.06 -3.89
CA ARG A 191 -5.65 23.20 -3.64
C ARG A 191 -6.09 22.10 -2.67
N CYS A 192 -6.54 22.49 -1.49
CA CYS A 192 -7.00 21.56 -0.46
C CYS A 192 -8.52 21.44 -0.48
N SER A 193 -9.03 20.20 -0.47
CA SER A 193 -10.43 19.86 -0.20
C SER A 193 -10.49 18.92 0.99
N ALA A 194 -11.16 19.33 2.06
CA ALA A 194 -11.45 18.47 3.20
C ALA A 194 -12.91 18.03 3.15
N CYS A 195 -13.13 16.72 3.10
CA CYS A 195 -14.46 16.12 3.20
C CYS A 195 -14.59 15.49 4.59
N PRO A 196 -15.36 16.09 5.52
CA PRO A 196 -15.61 15.46 6.79
C PRO A 196 -16.39 14.15 6.58
N ARG A 197 -15.86 13.05 7.08
CA ARG A 197 -16.63 11.80 7.16
C ARG A 197 -17.68 11.95 8.25
N PRO A 198 -18.95 11.61 8.00
CA PRO A 198 -19.88 11.44 9.09
C PRO A 198 -19.33 10.35 10.03
N ALA A 199 -19.29 10.62 11.31
CA ALA A 199 -18.96 9.61 12.30
C ALA A 199 -19.91 8.43 12.11
N LEU A 200 -19.38 7.22 11.93
CA LEU A 200 -20.21 6.03 11.92
C LEU A 200 -20.94 5.96 13.25
N PRO A 201 -22.26 5.73 13.29
CA PRO A 201 -22.95 5.50 14.54
C PRO A 201 -22.30 4.30 15.24
N ARG A 202 -22.06 4.45 16.54
CA ARG A 202 -21.50 3.40 17.40
C ARG A 202 -22.48 2.25 17.54
#